data_4e2655a834fc9db0e7de5d94225dbd17
#
_entry.id   4e2655a834fc9db0e7de5d94225dbd17
#
_cell.length_a   1.000
_cell.length_b   1.000
_cell.length_c   1.000
_cell.angle_alpha   90.00
_cell.angle_beta   90.00
_cell.angle_gamma   90.00
#
_symmetry.space_group_name_H-M   'P 1'
#
loop_
_entity.id
_entity.type
_entity.pdbx_description
1 polymer ?
#
loop_
_entity_poly.entity_id
_entity_poly.type
_entity_poly.pdbx_seq_one_letter_code
_entity_poly.pdbx_strand_id
1 'polypeptide(L)' 'MSQANSPTHGEREMLRIRGLRPEDYIVVKRLNYVIILKHRVTGAVKFLDKRS' A
#
# COMPACT_ATOMS: atom_id res chain seq x y z
N MET A 1 -18.27 0.87 4.67
CA MET A 1 -17.71 1.32 5.03
C MET A 1 -16.41 1.18 5.12
N SER A 2 -15.74 0.54 5.34
CA SER A 2 -14.50 0.58 5.59
C SER A 2 -13.60 0.38 4.53
N GLN A 3 -13.62 1.17 3.51
CA GLN A 3 -12.67 1.12 2.45
C GLN A 3 -11.48 2.00 2.70
N ALA A 4 -11.40 2.56 3.88
CA ALA A 4 -10.36 3.53 4.17
C ALA A 4 -8.95 2.93 4.09
N ASN A 5 -8.82 1.63 4.32
CA ASN A 5 -7.52 0.99 4.29
C ASN A 5 -7.14 0.43 2.94
N SER A 6 -7.99 0.56 1.95
CA SER A 6 -7.67 0.06 0.62
C SER A 6 -6.77 1.05 -0.10
N PRO A 7 -5.83 0.59 -0.90
CA PRO A 7 -4.99 1.50 -1.68
C PRO A 7 -5.82 2.29 -2.67
N THR A 8 -5.46 3.55 -2.87
CA THR A 8 -6.10 4.37 -3.90
C THR A 8 -5.57 3.95 -5.26
N HIS A 9 -6.16 4.51 -6.33
CA HIS A 9 -5.72 4.17 -7.68
C HIS A 9 -4.23 4.44 -7.86
N GLY A 10 -3.74 5.58 -7.43
CA GLY A 10 -2.33 5.90 -7.56
C GLY A 10 -1.44 4.96 -6.77
N GLU A 11 -1.89 4.59 -5.58
CA GLU A 11 -1.13 3.67 -4.76
C GLU A 11 -1.09 2.28 -5.39
N ARG A 12 -2.17 1.86 -6.02
CA ARG A 12 -2.20 0.57 -6.69
C ARG A 12 -1.21 0.54 -7.86
N GLU A 13 -1.11 1.64 -8.58
CA GLU A 13 -0.15 1.73 -9.67
C GLU A 13 1.27 1.63 -9.15
N MET A 14 1.56 2.29 -8.04
CA MET A 14 2.88 2.22 -7.45
C MET A 14 3.23 0.81 -7.02
N LEU A 15 2.27 0.09 -6.47
CA LEU A 15 2.50 -1.28 -6.07
C LEU A 15 2.81 -2.16 -7.29
N ARG A 16 2.08 -1.96 -8.38
CA ARG A 16 2.33 -2.73 -9.59
C ARG A 16 3.71 -2.48 -10.13
N ILE A 17 4.13 -1.24 -10.16
CA ILE A 17 5.45 -0.89 -10.66
C ILE A 17 6.53 -1.59 -9.88
N ARG A 18 6.30 -1.81 -8.60
CA ARG A 18 7.29 -2.47 -7.76
C ARG A 18 7.13 -3.99 -7.74
N GLY A 19 6.23 -4.51 -8.56
CA GLY A 19 6.03 -5.95 -8.63
C GLY A 19 5.19 -6.50 -7.51
N LEU A 20 4.43 -5.65 -6.83
CA LEU A 20 3.57 -6.08 -5.74
C LEU A 20 2.13 -6.13 -6.21
N ARG A 21 1.34 -6.98 -5.60
CA ARG A 21 -0.07 -7.14 -5.98
C ARG A 21 -0.94 -6.26 -5.10
N PRO A 22 -1.58 -5.25 -5.68
CA PRO A 22 -2.34 -4.29 -4.87
C PRO A 22 -3.43 -4.94 -4.03
N GLU A 23 -4.03 -6.01 -4.54
CA GLU A 23 -5.12 -6.63 -3.81
C GLU A 23 -4.66 -7.40 -2.60
N ASP A 24 -3.35 -7.63 -2.46
CA ASP A 24 -2.82 -8.35 -1.33
C ASP A 24 -2.39 -7.44 -0.19
N TYR A 25 -2.52 -6.14 -0.35
CA TYR A 25 -2.03 -5.18 0.62
C TYR A 25 -3.11 -4.23 1.08
N ILE A 26 -3.00 -3.79 2.32
CA ILE A 26 -3.84 -2.72 2.84
C ILE A 26 -2.93 -1.60 3.31
N VAL A 27 -3.46 -0.38 3.30
CA VAL A 27 -2.70 0.78 3.75
C VAL A 27 -2.97 0.96 5.23
N VAL A 28 -1.92 0.86 6.04
CA VAL A 28 -2.04 1.02 7.47
C VAL A 28 -1.98 2.49 7.84
N LYS A 29 -1.10 3.24 7.18
CA LYS A 29 -0.94 4.65 7.49
C LYS A 29 -0.37 5.37 6.28
N ARG A 30 -0.78 6.61 6.09
CA ARG A 30 -0.25 7.45 5.02
C ARG A 30 0.48 8.62 5.64
N LEU A 31 1.76 8.74 5.30
CA LEU A 31 2.57 9.87 5.72
C LEU A 31 2.81 10.78 4.52
N ASN A 32 3.54 11.86 4.71
CA ASN A 32 3.73 12.82 3.63
C ASN A 32 4.37 12.21 2.39
N TYR A 33 5.39 11.40 2.57
CA TYR A 33 6.10 10.83 1.43
C TYR A 33 6.15 9.32 1.45
N VAL A 34 5.54 8.70 2.42
CA VAL A 34 5.64 7.25 2.60
C VAL A 34 4.27 6.71 2.97
N ILE A 35 3.92 5.57 2.43
CA ILE A 35 2.76 4.85 2.91
C ILE A 35 3.23 3.55 3.53
N ILE A 36 2.57 3.14 4.58
CA ILE A 36 2.89 1.91 5.27
C ILE A 36 1.83 0.89 4.91
N LEU A 37 2.27 -0.24 4.39
CA LEU A 37 1.38 -1.27 3.90
C LEU A 37 1.53 -2.53 4.73
N LYS A 38 0.50 -3.32 4.77
CA LYS A 38 0.55 -4.60 5.46
C LYS A 38 -0.02 -5.67 4.53
N HIS A 39 0.69 -6.77 4.40
CA HIS A 39 0.23 -7.87 3.57
C HIS A 39 -0.95 -8.54 4.27
N ARG A 40 -2.01 -8.78 3.52
CA ARG A 40 -3.25 -9.28 4.11
C ARG A 40 -3.13 -10.72 4.59
N VAL A 41 -2.27 -11.48 3.96
CA VAL A 41 -2.14 -12.89 4.30
C VAL A 41 -1.03 -13.14 5.32
N THR A 42 0.16 -12.61 5.06
CA THR A 42 1.30 -12.88 5.90
C THR A 42 1.45 -11.92 7.06
N GLY A 43 0.85 -10.75 6.94
CA GLY A 43 1.00 -9.72 7.96
C GLY A 43 2.29 -8.93 7.83
N ALA A 44 3.06 -9.17 6.80
CA ALA A 44 4.33 -8.46 6.64
C ALA A 44 4.08 -6.98 6.37
N VAL A 45 4.89 -6.13 6.96
CA VAL A 45 4.75 -4.68 6.82
C VAL A 45 5.79 -4.17 5.85
N LYS A 46 5.36 -3.30 4.93
CA LYS A 46 6.27 -2.70 3.97
C LYS A 46 6.08 -1.20 3.94
N PHE A 47 7.17 -0.50 3.66
CA PHE A 47 7.13 0.94 3.52
C PHE A 47 7.32 1.28 2.06
N LEU A 48 6.44 2.11 1.51
CA LEU A 48 6.52 2.48 0.12
C LEU A 48 6.72 3.98 0.02
N ASP A 49 7.85 4.37 -0.58
CA ASP A 49 8.18 5.78 -0.72
C ASP A 49 7.45 6.33 -1.93
N LYS A 50 6.61 7.32 -1.72
CA LYS A 50 5.82 7.91 -2.79
C LYS A 50 6.62 8.83 -3.68
N ARG A 51 7.81 9.22 -3.25
CA ARG A 51 8.61 10.15 -4.01
C ARG A 51 9.52 9.50 -5.03
N SER A 52 9.81 8.27 -4.89
CA SER A 52 10.78 7.63 -5.79
C SER A 52 10.13 7.00 -6.99
#